data_d74e1ac44909642458816aff1267eac7
#
_entry.id   d74e1ac44909642458816aff1267eac7
#
_cell.length_a   1.000
_cell.length_b   1.000
_cell.length_c   1.000
_cell.angle_alpha   90.00
_cell.angle_beta   90.00
_cell.angle_gamma   90.00
#
_symmetry.space_group_name_H-M   'P 1'
#
loop_
_entity.id
_entity.type
_entity.pdbx_description
1 polymer ?
#
loop_
_entity_poly.entity_id
_entity_poly.type
_entity_poly.pdbx_seq_one_letter_code
_entity_poly.pdbx_strand_id
1 'polypeptide(L)'
;NAVADTISELTQFTSVILITGTGQYAEIRQRLPEDTDQAKVYDFVSDGMIDMLGAADVVVARAGATTILELAALAKPTILVPNGFLTGGHQIKNAKVYEDKGAVKVIDEMQMEKTPQLLVDEIKNLIDDPAEARQMGQAFLSFAHPGAAKDMADMILDAANSRRTNPDSAAK
;
A
#
# COMPACT_ATOMS: atom_id res chain seq x y z
N ASN A 1 -13.27 -13.13 3.42
CA ASN A 1 -12.46 -12.03 2.90
C ASN A 1 -13.34 -10.78 2.79
N ALA A 2 -13.04 -9.76 3.58
CA ALA A 2 -13.88 -8.56 3.70
C ALA A 2 -14.18 -7.89 2.34
N VAL A 3 -13.21 -7.80 1.43
CA VAL A 3 -13.42 -7.20 0.10
C VAL A 3 -14.41 -8.03 -0.72
N ALA A 4 -14.30 -9.36 -0.71
CA ALA A 4 -15.24 -10.22 -1.42
C ALA A 4 -16.67 -10.11 -0.86
N ASP A 5 -16.80 -9.87 0.46
CA ASP A 5 -18.09 -9.72 1.13
C ASP A 5 -18.74 -8.37 0.84
N THR A 6 -17.97 -7.35 0.47
CA THR A 6 -18.45 -5.97 0.26
C THR A 6 -18.39 -5.50 -1.19
N ILE A 7 -17.88 -6.29 -2.13
CA ILE A 7 -17.66 -5.86 -3.52
C ILE A 7 -18.92 -5.37 -4.20
N SER A 8 -20.06 -6.03 -3.93
CA SER A 8 -21.36 -5.64 -4.50
C SER A 8 -21.85 -4.27 -4.01
N GLU A 9 -21.45 -3.87 -2.82
CA GLU A 9 -21.74 -2.53 -2.29
C GLU A 9 -20.77 -1.50 -2.84
N LEU A 10 -19.47 -1.82 -2.86
CA LEU A 10 -18.45 -0.95 -3.42
C LEU A 10 -18.75 -0.57 -4.88
N THR A 11 -19.17 -1.53 -5.69
CA THR A 11 -19.48 -1.30 -7.11
C THR A 11 -20.72 -0.44 -7.36
N GLN A 12 -21.48 -0.09 -6.32
CA GLN A 12 -22.60 0.86 -6.46
C GLN A 12 -22.13 2.31 -6.59
N PHE A 13 -20.91 2.63 -6.13
CA PHE A 13 -20.42 4.00 -6.13
C PHE A 13 -18.98 4.16 -6.65
N THR A 14 -18.24 3.06 -6.89
CA THR A 14 -16.88 3.10 -7.43
C THR A 14 -16.58 1.89 -8.32
N SER A 15 -15.52 1.98 -9.12
CA SER A 15 -14.96 0.83 -9.82
C SER A 15 -13.88 0.17 -8.94
N VAL A 16 -13.85 -1.15 -8.93
CA VAL A 16 -12.94 -1.94 -8.07
C VAL A 16 -11.99 -2.77 -8.91
N ILE A 17 -10.71 -2.65 -8.65
CA ILE A 17 -9.68 -3.60 -9.12
C ILE A 17 -9.20 -4.38 -7.89
N LEU A 18 -9.43 -5.68 -7.87
CA LEU A 18 -9.01 -6.57 -6.79
C LEU A 18 -7.87 -7.47 -7.24
N ILE A 19 -6.73 -7.38 -6.56
CA ILE A 19 -5.57 -8.26 -6.76
C ILE A 19 -5.48 -9.19 -5.55
N THR A 20 -5.76 -10.48 -5.76
CA THR A 20 -5.94 -11.45 -4.67
C THR A 20 -4.64 -12.12 -4.22
N GLY A 21 -3.63 -12.12 -5.08
CA GLY A 21 -2.51 -13.05 -5.02
C GLY A 21 -2.89 -14.44 -5.54
N THR A 22 -1.91 -15.16 -6.07
CA THR A 22 -2.12 -16.47 -6.74
C THR A 22 -2.74 -17.53 -5.83
N GLY A 23 -2.42 -17.50 -4.53
CA GLY A 23 -2.91 -18.48 -3.57
C GLY A 23 -4.38 -18.34 -3.18
N GLN A 24 -5.01 -17.19 -3.39
CA GLN A 24 -6.39 -16.91 -2.98
C GLN A 24 -7.34 -16.70 -4.18
N TYR A 25 -6.80 -16.58 -5.39
CA TYR A 25 -7.58 -16.21 -6.57
C TYR A 25 -8.76 -17.16 -6.82
N ALA A 26 -8.50 -18.48 -6.84
CA ALA A 26 -9.53 -19.45 -7.18
C ALA A 26 -10.70 -19.44 -6.18
N GLU A 27 -10.42 -19.33 -4.89
CA GLU A 27 -11.42 -19.24 -3.82
C GLU A 27 -12.24 -17.95 -3.93
N ILE A 28 -11.56 -16.83 -4.05
CA ILE A 28 -12.21 -15.52 -4.11
C ILE A 28 -13.02 -15.40 -5.38
N ARG A 29 -12.49 -15.89 -6.52
CA ARG A 29 -13.18 -15.83 -7.81
C ARG A 29 -14.50 -16.58 -7.83
N GLN A 30 -14.61 -17.70 -7.10
CA GLN A 30 -15.85 -18.46 -6.97
C GLN A 30 -16.94 -17.71 -6.19
N ARG A 31 -16.54 -16.77 -5.33
CA ARG A 31 -17.46 -16.00 -4.48
C ARG A 31 -17.91 -14.69 -5.12
N LEU A 32 -17.24 -14.26 -6.17
CA LEU A 32 -17.50 -12.99 -6.82
C LEU A 32 -18.31 -13.19 -8.10
N PRO A 33 -19.11 -12.18 -8.51
CA PRO A 33 -19.74 -12.17 -9.82
C PRO A 33 -18.67 -12.19 -10.92
N GLU A 34 -19.09 -12.43 -12.15
CA GLU A 34 -18.22 -12.28 -13.31
C GLU A 34 -17.68 -10.84 -13.39
N ASP A 35 -16.52 -10.67 -14.06
CA ASP A 35 -15.94 -9.35 -14.25
C ASP A 35 -16.89 -8.45 -15.03
N THR A 36 -16.98 -7.22 -14.56
CA THR A 36 -17.79 -6.16 -15.15
C THR A 36 -16.92 -4.93 -15.37
N ASP A 37 -17.49 -3.87 -15.93
CA ASP A 37 -16.78 -2.59 -16.02
C ASP A 37 -16.52 -1.97 -14.64
N GLN A 38 -17.33 -2.33 -13.64
CA GLN A 38 -17.20 -1.86 -12.26
C GLN A 38 -16.31 -2.73 -11.37
N ALA A 39 -16.08 -3.99 -11.74
CA ALA A 39 -15.26 -4.91 -10.93
C ALA A 39 -14.39 -5.81 -11.79
N LYS A 40 -13.09 -5.78 -11.56
CA LYS A 40 -12.12 -6.68 -12.19
C LYS A 40 -11.26 -7.37 -11.14
N VAL A 41 -11.02 -8.66 -11.32
CA VAL A 41 -10.28 -9.48 -10.37
C VAL A 41 -9.08 -10.12 -11.05
N TYR A 42 -7.91 -9.91 -10.47
CA TYR A 42 -6.64 -10.46 -10.94
C TYR A 42 -6.01 -11.33 -9.85
N ASP A 43 -5.35 -12.40 -10.27
CA ASP A 43 -4.51 -13.21 -9.39
C ASP A 43 -3.18 -12.52 -9.07
N PHE A 44 -2.54 -12.00 -10.11
CA PHE A 44 -1.26 -11.31 -10.04
C PHE A 44 -1.12 -10.33 -11.21
N VAL A 45 -0.41 -9.24 -10.98
CA VAL A 45 -0.06 -8.25 -12.00
C VAL A 45 1.45 -8.16 -12.08
N SER A 46 2.05 -8.67 -13.18
CA SER A 46 3.49 -8.59 -13.44
C SER A 46 3.91 -7.27 -14.05
N ASP A 47 3.09 -6.77 -14.98
CA ASP A 47 3.35 -5.56 -15.73
C ASP A 47 2.18 -4.57 -15.59
N GLY A 48 2.47 -3.28 -15.54
CA GLY A 48 1.44 -2.24 -15.45
C GLY A 48 0.89 -1.98 -14.03
N MET A 49 1.48 -2.56 -12.97
CA MET A 49 1.07 -2.28 -11.59
C MET A 49 1.12 -0.78 -11.27
N ILE A 50 2.18 -0.09 -11.72
CA ILE A 50 2.35 1.36 -11.50
C ILE A 50 1.24 2.13 -12.19
N ASP A 51 0.83 1.72 -13.40
CA ASP A 51 -0.27 2.38 -14.14
C ASP A 51 -1.61 2.14 -13.45
N MET A 52 -1.86 0.94 -12.95
CA MET A 52 -3.06 0.63 -12.15
C MET A 52 -3.11 1.44 -10.85
N LEU A 53 -2.01 1.51 -10.12
CA LEU A 53 -1.89 2.35 -8.92
C LEU A 53 -2.03 3.84 -9.29
N GLY A 54 -1.46 4.26 -10.41
CA GLY A 54 -1.58 5.61 -10.94
C GLY A 54 -3.03 6.01 -11.23
N ALA A 55 -3.83 5.09 -11.78
CA ALA A 55 -5.22 5.31 -12.13
C ALA A 55 -6.19 5.26 -10.93
N ALA A 56 -5.80 4.62 -9.82
CA ALA A 56 -6.65 4.50 -8.65
C ALA A 56 -6.79 5.83 -7.91
N ASP A 57 -7.98 6.17 -7.45
CA ASP A 57 -8.26 7.32 -6.57
C ASP A 57 -7.95 6.99 -5.11
N VAL A 58 -8.25 5.77 -4.68
CA VAL A 58 -7.96 5.25 -3.33
C VAL A 58 -7.36 3.86 -3.48
N VAL A 59 -6.34 3.55 -2.68
CA VAL A 59 -5.71 2.23 -2.64
C VAL A 59 -5.88 1.60 -1.27
N VAL A 60 -6.31 0.35 -1.24
CA VAL A 60 -6.33 -0.50 -0.04
C VAL A 60 -5.21 -1.51 -0.15
N ALA A 61 -4.31 -1.55 0.83
CA ALA A 61 -3.14 -2.42 0.77
C ALA A 61 -2.73 -2.99 2.14
N ARG A 62 -1.94 -4.05 2.11
CA ARG A 62 -1.20 -4.50 3.29
C ARG A 62 -0.04 -3.55 3.58
N ALA A 63 0.39 -3.45 4.85
CA ALA A 63 1.48 -2.58 5.27
C ALA A 63 2.87 -3.18 5.00
N GLY A 64 3.09 -3.70 3.79
CA GLY A 64 4.40 -4.14 3.31
C GLY A 64 5.31 -2.96 2.99
N ALA A 65 6.59 -3.00 3.39
CA ALA A 65 7.51 -1.88 3.25
C ALA A 65 7.66 -1.39 1.80
N THR A 66 7.79 -2.30 0.83
CA THR A 66 7.92 -1.95 -0.59
C THR A 66 6.67 -1.25 -1.09
N THR A 67 5.49 -1.86 -0.84
CA THR A 67 4.20 -1.30 -1.26
C THR A 67 3.96 0.09 -0.66
N ILE A 68 4.27 0.29 0.62
CA ILE A 68 4.17 1.59 1.28
C ILE A 68 5.00 2.65 0.53
N LEU A 69 6.26 2.34 0.19
CA LEU A 69 7.13 3.29 -0.51
C LEU A 69 6.68 3.59 -1.93
N GLU A 70 6.14 2.61 -2.64
CA GLU A 70 5.56 2.78 -3.98
C GLU A 70 4.32 3.70 -3.93
N LEU A 71 3.41 3.45 -3.00
CA LEU A 71 2.21 4.27 -2.81
C LEU A 71 2.53 5.68 -2.35
N ALA A 72 3.53 5.84 -1.47
CA ALA A 72 4.03 7.14 -1.05
C ALA A 72 4.60 7.93 -2.23
N ALA A 73 5.41 7.29 -3.09
CA ALA A 73 5.99 7.93 -4.27
C ALA A 73 4.94 8.38 -5.29
N LEU A 74 3.79 7.70 -5.33
CA LEU A 74 2.65 8.07 -6.18
C LEU A 74 1.67 9.04 -5.51
N ALA A 75 1.94 9.47 -4.27
CA ALA A 75 1.06 10.32 -3.47
C ALA A 75 -0.39 9.76 -3.38
N LYS A 76 -0.55 8.44 -3.30
CA LYS A 76 -1.87 7.81 -3.32
C LYS A 76 -2.57 7.87 -1.97
N PRO A 77 -3.83 8.33 -1.93
CA PRO A 77 -4.69 8.14 -0.76
C PRO A 77 -4.78 6.65 -0.45
N THR A 78 -4.38 6.27 0.76
CA THR A 78 -4.15 4.86 1.07
C THR A 78 -4.78 4.46 2.40
N ILE A 79 -5.50 3.34 2.37
CA ILE A 79 -5.98 2.62 3.55
C ILE A 79 -5.06 1.41 3.74
N LEU A 80 -4.36 1.34 4.85
CA LEU A 80 -3.53 0.20 5.21
C LEU A 80 -4.32 -0.76 6.10
N VAL A 81 -4.26 -2.04 5.74
CA VAL A 81 -4.78 -3.16 6.55
C VAL A 81 -3.59 -4.04 6.95
N PRO A 82 -2.89 -3.71 8.06
CA PRO A 82 -1.71 -4.44 8.47
C PRO A 82 -2.07 -5.87 8.91
N ASN A 83 -1.24 -6.84 8.52
CA ASN A 83 -1.39 -8.21 9.01
C ASN A 83 -0.76 -8.33 10.39
N GLY A 84 -1.59 -8.62 11.40
CA GLY A 84 -1.17 -8.76 12.80
C GLY A 84 -0.37 -10.03 13.10
N PHE A 85 -0.51 -11.07 12.25
CA PHE A 85 0.11 -12.39 12.48
C PHE A 85 1.48 -12.53 11.82
N LEU A 86 1.81 -11.72 10.83
CA LEU A 86 3.09 -11.77 10.14
C LEU A 86 4.18 -11.00 10.91
N THR A 87 5.34 -11.65 11.07
CA THR A 87 6.61 -11.04 11.50
C THR A 87 6.54 -10.19 12.78
N GLY A 88 5.93 -10.69 13.87
CA GLY A 88 6.02 -10.03 15.19
C GLY A 88 5.45 -8.61 15.26
N GLY A 89 4.42 -8.29 14.47
CA GLY A 89 3.71 -7.01 14.53
C GLY A 89 4.43 -5.84 13.85
N HIS A 90 5.46 -6.10 13.01
CA HIS A 90 6.16 -5.03 12.29
C HIS A 90 5.24 -4.23 11.36
N GLN A 91 4.26 -4.89 10.72
CA GLN A 91 3.32 -4.18 9.84
C GLN A 91 2.44 -3.18 10.61
N ILE A 92 2.00 -3.53 11.81
CA ILE A 92 1.20 -2.63 12.67
C ILE A 92 2.03 -1.40 13.05
N LYS A 93 3.29 -1.62 13.49
CA LYS A 93 4.18 -0.51 13.86
C LYS A 93 4.49 0.39 12.67
N ASN A 94 4.74 -0.19 11.49
CA ASN A 94 4.97 0.57 10.28
C ASN A 94 3.75 1.41 9.91
N ALA A 95 2.56 0.81 9.85
CA ALA A 95 1.32 1.52 9.54
C ALA A 95 1.07 2.70 10.48
N LYS A 96 1.32 2.51 11.78
CA LYS A 96 1.13 3.54 12.80
C LYS A 96 1.97 4.80 12.58
N VAL A 97 3.22 4.66 12.10
CA VAL A 97 4.09 5.80 11.80
C VAL A 97 3.48 6.73 10.74
N TYR A 98 2.85 6.15 9.73
CA TYR A 98 2.22 6.92 8.64
C TYR A 98 0.86 7.48 9.06
N GLU A 99 0.09 6.70 9.84
CA GLU A 99 -1.19 7.14 10.39
C GLU A 99 -1.04 8.36 11.31
N ASP A 100 -0.08 8.34 12.24
CA ASP A 100 0.20 9.45 13.17
C ASP A 100 0.59 10.76 12.45
N LYS A 101 0.98 10.67 11.18
CA LYS A 101 1.29 11.82 10.32
C LYS A 101 0.16 12.19 9.36
N GLY A 102 -0.99 11.52 9.45
CA GLY A 102 -2.11 11.73 8.53
C GLY A 102 -1.81 11.34 7.09
N ALA A 103 -0.80 10.46 6.88
CA ALA A 103 -0.36 10.03 5.57
C ALA A 103 -1.15 8.83 5.03
N VAL A 104 -1.81 8.08 5.91
CA VAL A 104 -2.67 6.94 5.59
C VAL A 104 -3.80 6.82 6.60
N LYS A 105 -4.85 6.07 6.24
CA LYS A 105 -5.80 5.50 7.21
C LYS A 105 -5.37 4.07 7.54
N VAL A 106 -5.69 3.60 8.74
CA VAL A 106 -5.38 2.23 9.16
C VAL A 106 -6.65 1.56 9.64
N ILE A 107 -6.93 0.36 9.11
CA ILE A 107 -8.01 -0.49 9.59
C ILE A 107 -7.41 -1.76 10.17
N ASP A 108 -7.75 -2.08 11.40
CA ASP A 108 -7.37 -3.34 12.02
C ASP A 108 -8.01 -4.53 11.29
N GLU A 109 -7.21 -5.53 10.91
CA GLU A 109 -7.66 -6.68 10.14
C GLU A 109 -8.77 -7.46 10.84
N MET A 110 -8.64 -7.68 12.16
CA MET A 110 -9.63 -8.43 12.93
C MET A 110 -10.95 -7.67 13.08
N GLN A 111 -10.88 -6.34 13.16
CA GLN A 111 -12.09 -5.50 13.19
C GLN A 111 -12.76 -5.50 11.82
N MET A 112 -12.00 -5.37 10.74
CA MET A 112 -12.50 -5.43 9.37
C MET A 112 -13.15 -6.80 9.05
N GLU A 113 -12.59 -7.90 9.52
CA GLU A 113 -13.19 -9.24 9.33
C GLU A 113 -14.52 -9.38 10.06
N LYS A 114 -14.67 -8.79 11.24
CA LYS A 114 -15.92 -8.79 12.01
C LYS A 114 -16.97 -7.82 11.46
N THR A 115 -16.51 -6.72 10.91
CA THR A 115 -17.36 -5.62 10.42
C THR A 115 -16.78 -5.10 9.10
N PRO A 116 -17.01 -5.83 7.97
CA PRO A 116 -16.49 -5.45 6.65
C PRO A 116 -16.93 -4.05 6.20
N GLN A 117 -18.04 -3.54 6.75
CA GLN A 117 -18.55 -2.20 6.49
C GLN A 117 -17.55 -1.10 6.81
N LEU A 118 -16.64 -1.29 7.77
CA LEU A 118 -15.58 -0.33 8.08
C LEU A 118 -14.73 0.02 6.85
N LEU A 119 -14.47 -0.97 6.00
CA LEU A 119 -13.72 -0.75 4.76
C LEU A 119 -14.52 0.07 3.75
N VAL A 120 -15.80 -0.26 3.59
CA VAL A 120 -16.70 0.45 2.66
C VAL A 120 -16.84 1.92 3.07
N ASP A 121 -17.10 2.15 4.36
CA ASP A 121 -17.29 3.49 4.90
C ASP A 121 -16.02 4.34 4.73
N GLU A 122 -14.83 3.78 4.98
CA GLU A 122 -13.58 4.53 4.86
C GLU A 122 -13.22 4.83 3.39
N ILE A 123 -13.46 3.88 2.47
CA ILE A 123 -13.31 4.13 1.03
C ILE A 123 -14.26 5.23 0.58
N LYS A 124 -15.53 5.15 0.99
CA LYS A 124 -16.54 6.14 0.65
C LYS A 124 -16.19 7.52 1.19
N ASN A 125 -15.74 7.63 2.43
CA ASN A 125 -15.30 8.90 3.02
C ASN A 125 -14.20 9.57 2.19
N LEU A 126 -13.18 8.80 1.76
CA LEU A 126 -12.08 9.34 0.95
C LEU A 126 -12.52 9.74 -0.47
N ILE A 127 -13.50 9.04 -1.05
CA ILE A 127 -14.06 9.39 -2.37
C ILE A 127 -14.94 10.64 -2.26
N ASP A 128 -15.74 10.75 -1.20
CA ASP A 128 -16.65 11.88 -0.99
C ASP A 128 -15.93 13.15 -0.52
N ASP A 129 -14.70 13.04 0.05
CA ASP A 129 -13.84 14.18 0.39
C ASP A 129 -12.50 14.17 -0.38
N PRO A 130 -12.47 14.64 -1.63
CA PRO A 130 -11.24 14.72 -2.41
C PRO A 130 -10.20 15.69 -1.84
N ALA A 131 -10.56 16.58 -0.92
CA ALA A 131 -9.62 17.48 -0.26
C ALA A 131 -8.84 16.72 0.80
N GLU A 132 -9.51 15.94 1.65
CA GLU A 132 -8.86 15.04 2.62
C GLU A 132 -7.97 14.03 1.91
N ALA A 133 -8.49 13.38 0.86
CA ALA A 133 -7.75 12.40 0.07
C ALA A 133 -6.44 12.99 -0.50
N ARG A 134 -6.49 14.20 -1.08
CA ARG A 134 -5.30 14.89 -1.59
C ARG A 134 -4.32 15.27 -0.47
N GLN A 135 -4.81 15.76 0.66
CA GLN A 135 -3.97 16.11 1.80
C GLN A 135 -3.23 14.88 2.33
N MET A 136 -3.93 13.76 2.45
CA MET A 136 -3.35 12.47 2.84
C MET A 136 -2.26 12.03 1.84
N GLY A 137 -2.55 12.06 0.54
CA GLY A 137 -1.57 11.70 -0.49
C GLY A 137 -0.32 12.60 -0.44
N GLN A 138 -0.46 13.90 -0.21
CA GLN A 138 0.67 14.82 -0.06
C GLN A 138 1.49 14.55 1.21
N ALA A 139 0.81 14.25 2.33
CA ALA A 139 1.49 13.83 3.54
C ALA A 139 2.26 12.50 3.31
N PHE A 140 1.67 11.57 2.55
CA PHE A 140 2.32 10.31 2.24
C PHE A 140 3.52 10.48 1.32
N LEU A 141 3.47 11.37 0.33
CA LEU A 141 4.58 11.71 -0.55
C LEU A 141 5.82 12.18 0.23
N SER A 142 5.65 12.82 1.38
CA SER A 142 6.77 13.28 2.21
C SER A 142 7.67 12.15 2.73
N PHE A 143 7.19 10.91 2.70
CA PHE A 143 7.96 9.72 3.07
C PHE A 143 8.66 9.06 1.88
N ALA A 144 8.37 9.48 0.65
CA ALA A 144 9.03 8.96 -0.53
C ALA A 144 10.47 9.49 -0.62
N HIS A 145 11.37 8.61 -1.01
CA HIS A 145 12.78 8.98 -1.23
C HIS A 145 13.25 8.48 -2.61
N PRO A 146 12.83 9.13 -3.69
CA PRO A 146 13.12 8.68 -5.06
C PRO A 146 14.61 8.55 -5.37
N GLY A 147 15.47 9.35 -4.67
CA GLY A 147 16.92 9.34 -4.80
C GLY A 147 17.65 8.26 -3.99
N ALA A 148 16.95 7.46 -3.16
CA ALA A 148 17.59 6.57 -2.19
C ALA A 148 18.63 5.60 -2.78
N ALA A 149 18.39 5.06 -3.96
CA ALA A 149 19.33 4.17 -4.62
C ALA A 149 20.63 4.89 -5.03
N LYS A 150 20.51 6.12 -5.53
CA LYS A 150 21.66 6.95 -5.90
C LYS A 150 22.43 7.35 -4.66
N ASP A 151 21.76 7.83 -3.63
CA ASP A 151 22.41 8.27 -2.38
C ASP A 151 23.15 7.09 -1.72
N MET A 152 22.56 5.90 -1.74
CA MET A 152 23.22 4.68 -1.25
C MET A 152 24.47 4.33 -2.08
N ALA A 153 24.39 4.43 -3.41
CA ALA A 153 25.54 4.19 -4.29
C ALA A 153 26.65 5.20 -4.02
N ASP A 154 26.34 6.48 -3.88
CA ASP A 154 27.30 7.55 -3.57
C ASP A 154 27.96 7.27 -2.21
N MET A 155 27.21 6.93 -1.17
CA MET A 155 27.76 6.55 0.15
C MET A 155 28.71 5.36 0.08
N ILE A 156 28.38 4.32 -0.71
CA ILE A 156 29.26 3.14 -0.88
C ILE A 156 30.54 3.52 -1.58
N LEU A 157 30.48 4.35 -2.63
CA LEU A 157 31.64 4.83 -3.36
C LEU A 157 32.55 5.67 -2.49
N ASP A 158 31.99 6.57 -1.69
CA ASP A 158 32.74 7.41 -0.76
C ASP A 158 33.45 6.57 0.31
N ALA A 159 32.75 5.59 0.88
CA ALA A 159 33.35 4.67 1.85
C ALA A 159 34.47 3.82 1.25
N ALA A 160 34.33 3.37 -0.02
CA ALA A 160 35.37 2.64 -0.72
C ALA A 160 36.59 3.49 -1.04
N ASN A 161 36.40 4.75 -1.46
CA ASN A 161 37.45 5.69 -1.76
C ASN A 161 38.19 6.13 -0.48
N SER A 162 37.52 6.36 0.63
CA SER A 162 38.11 6.71 1.91
C SER A 162 39.05 5.61 2.46
N ARG A 163 38.71 4.33 2.23
CA ARG A 163 39.55 3.18 2.56
C ARG A 163 40.82 3.11 1.69
N ARG A 164 40.76 3.53 0.42
CA ARG A 164 41.89 3.57 -0.49
C ARG A 164 42.89 4.66 -0.14
N THR A 165 42.42 5.77 0.38
CA THR A 165 43.27 6.92 0.76
C THR A 165 43.87 6.79 2.17
N ASN A 166 43.36 5.90 3.02
CA ASN A 166 43.88 5.67 4.37
C ASN A 166 43.96 4.16 4.70
N PRO A 167 44.96 3.44 4.16
CA PRO A 167 45.11 1.98 4.32
C PRO A 167 45.38 1.53 5.77
N ASP A 168 45.84 2.43 6.66
CA ASP A 168 46.23 2.11 8.04
C ASP A 168 45.03 2.07 9.03
N SER A 169 43.81 2.39 8.61
CA SER A 169 42.61 2.35 9.49
C SER A 169 41.98 0.96 9.65
N ALA A 170 42.46 -0.06 8.94
CA ALA A 170 41.92 -1.41 8.95
C ALA A 170 42.67 -2.38 9.90
N ALA A 171 43.65 -1.90 10.66
CA ALA A 171 44.52 -2.70 11.55
C ALA A 171 44.39 -2.27 13.03
N LYS A 172 43.15 -2.09 13.52
CA LYS A 172 42.89 -2.00 14.97
C LYS A 172 41.63 -2.73 15.33
#